data_c3ebe3be3ec5f6f25d1e5fe593c378c2
#
_entry.id   c3ebe3be3ec5f6f25d1e5fe593c378c2
#
_cell.length_a   1.000
_cell.length_b   1.000
_cell.length_c   1.000
_cell.angle_alpha   90.00
_cell.angle_beta   90.00
_cell.angle_gamma   90.00
#
_symmetry.space_group_name_H-M   'P 1'
#
loop_
_entity.id
_entity.type
_entity.pdbx_description
1 polymer ?
#
loop_
_entity_poly.entity_id
_entity_poly.type
_entity_poly.pdbx_seq_one_letter_code
_entity_poly.pdbx_strand_id
1 'polypeptide(L)'
;MSLVIDSGSSGFAVHAAIVSSNSAKTIESYAKGWSPIDKDGVQYYDNTWNTKSGAFLVRPKGATSTQYSIAASFAARQVGKPYNWAFTNKTTTDKFYCSQLVWQAWLDAGINCETGSIPNAIITPADLVNSSNTYIVKQV
;
A
#
# COMPACT_ATOMS: atom_id res chain seq x y z
N MET A 1 3.77 7.95 8.23
CA MET A 1 3.85 7.61 6.81
C MET A 1 2.50 7.39 6.22
N SER A 2 2.31 7.81 5.00
CA SER A 2 1.00 7.84 4.37
C SER A 2 0.84 6.70 3.38
N LEU A 3 -0.37 6.15 3.33
CA LEU A 3 -0.81 5.30 2.22
C LEU A 3 -1.04 6.18 1.01
N VAL A 4 -0.59 5.76 -0.15
CA VAL A 4 -0.79 6.49 -1.40
C VAL A 4 -1.47 5.56 -2.39
N ILE A 5 -2.58 6.01 -2.96
CA ILE A 5 -3.42 5.21 -3.84
C ILE A 5 -3.70 6.00 -5.11
N ASP A 6 -3.51 5.36 -6.25
CA ASP A 6 -3.82 5.94 -7.56
C ASP A 6 -5.20 5.44 -7.99
N SER A 7 -6.12 6.34 -8.28
CA SER A 7 -7.45 6.00 -8.76
C SER A 7 -7.49 5.62 -10.25
N GLY A 8 -6.42 5.90 -10.98
CA GLY A 8 -6.35 5.66 -12.42
C GLY A 8 -7.31 6.52 -13.23
N SER A 9 -7.23 6.39 -14.54
CA SER A 9 -8.07 7.16 -15.47
C SER A 9 -9.54 6.71 -15.50
N SER A 10 -9.84 5.51 -14.99
CA SER A 10 -11.19 4.94 -14.94
C SER A 10 -11.97 5.32 -13.68
N GLY A 11 -11.39 6.05 -12.75
CA GLY A 11 -11.98 6.37 -11.45
C GLY A 11 -11.92 5.23 -10.42
N PHE A 12 -11.33 4.09 -10.77
CA PHE A 12 -11.09 2.98 -9.85
C PHE A 12 -9.67 3.04 -9.31
N ALA A 13 -9.51 2.75 -8.02
CA ALA A 13 -8.19 2.63 -7.42
C ALA A 13 -7.50 1.36 -7.96
N VAL A 14 -6.34 1.52 -8.60
CA VAL A 14 -5.65 0.44 -9.32
C VAL A 14 -4.31 0.07 -8.70
N HIS A 15 -3.73 0.93 -7.88
CA HIS A 15 -2.42 0.68 -7.26
C HIS A 15 -2.31 1.36 -5.89
N ALA A 16 -1.52 0.75 -5.03
CA ALA A 16 -1.25 1.26 -3.69
C ALA A 16 0.25 1.19 -3.38
N ALA A 17 0.70 2.14 -2.57
CA ALA A 17 2.09 2.22 -2.11
C ALA A 17 2.13 2.65 -0.65
N ILE A 18 3.20 2.31 0.04
CA ILE A 18 3.49 2.84 1.36
C ILE A 18 4.72 3.76 1.28
N VAL A 19 4.62 4.92 1.92
CA VAL A 19 5.77 5.83 2.03
C VAL A 19 6.78 5.23 3.00
N SER A 20 8.03 5.16 2.59
CA SER A 20 9.10 4.59 3.40
C SER A 20 9.52 5.55 4.54
N SER A 21 10.44 5.11 5.40
CA SER A 21 11.03 5.96 6.43
C SER A 21 11.77 7.18 5.84
N ASN A 22 12.24 7.06 4.60
CA ASN A 22 12.69 8.19 3.79
C ASN A 22 11.51 8.65 2.91
N SER A 23 10.93 9.80 3.18
CA SER A 23 9.74 10.31 2.47
C SER A 23 9.97 10.57 0.97
N ALA A 24 11.21 10.62 0.51
CA ALA A 24 11.55 10.70 -0.91
C ALA A 24 11.35 9.37 -1.65
N LYS A 25 11.09 8.29 -0.91
CA LYS A 25 10.91 6.95 -1.46
C LYS A 25 9.60 6.33 -1.01
N THR A 26 9.02 5.51 -1.87
CA THR A 26 7.94 4.59 -1.54
C THR A 26 8.43 3.15 -1.61
N ILE A 27 7.66 2.25 -1.00
CA ILE A 27 7.83 0.80 -1.16
C ILE A 27 6.55 0.29 -1.80
N GLU A 28 6.70 -0.39 -2.94
CA GLU A 28 5.58 -0.79 -3.78
C GLU A 28 5.83 -2.19 -4.32
N SER A 29 4.76 -2.95 -4.53
CA SER A 29 4.84 -4.25 -5.20
C SER A 29 4.15 -4.18 -6.55
N TYR A 30 4.91 -4.47 -7.61
CA TYR A 30 4.43 -4.55 -8.99
C TYR A 30 4.71 -5.92 -9.59
N ALA A 31 3.82 -6.39 -10.44
CA ALA A 31 4.20 -7.40 -11.42
C ALA A 31 5.23 -6.80 -12.37
N LYS A 32 6.22 -7.56 -12.79
CA LYS A 32 7.35 -7.07 -13.59
C LYS A 32 6.90 -6.26 -14.82
N GLY A 33 5.89 -6.74 -15.54
CA GLY A 33 5.39 -6.07 -16.74
C GLY A 33 4.75 -4.70 -16.50
N TRP A 34 4.39 -4.38 -15.25
CA TRP A 34 3.81 -3.11 -14.85
C TRP A 34 4.78 -2.21 -14.08
N SER A 35 5.95 -2.73 -13.74
CA SER A 35 6.94 -1.99 -12.96
C SER A 35 7.61 -0.91 -13.80
N PRO A 36 7.67 0.35 -13.29
CA PRO A 36 8.40 1.43 -13.96
C PRO A 36 9.90 1.18 -14.09
N ILE A 37 10.45 0.26 -13.30
CA ILE A 37 11.90 -0.07 -13.29
C ILE A 37 12.17 -1.50 -13.78
N ASP A 38 11.16 -2.16 -14.36
CA ASP A 38 11.25 -3.52 -14.92
C ASP A 38 11.73 -4.55 -13.88
N LYS A 39 11.20 -4.45 -12.65
CA LYS A 39 11.50 -5.39 -11.56
C LYS A 39 10.21 -5.94 -10.95
N ASP A 40 10.21 -7.26 -10.72
CA ASP A 40 9.09 -7.95 -10.09
C ASP A 40 9.07 -7.73 -8.58
N GLY A 41 7.87 -7.67 -8.01
CA GLY A 41 7.65 -7.71 -6.57
C GLY A 41 7.91 -6.40 -5.85
N VAL A 42 8.36 -6.54 -4.61
CA VAL A 42 8.51 -5.43 -3.67
C VAL A 42 9.85 -4.73 -3.90
N GLN A 43 9.80 -3.43 -4.19
CA GLN A 43 10.97 -2.60 -4.48
C GLN A 43 10.78 -1.18 -3.93
N TYR A 44 11.88 -0.47 -3.78
CA TYR A 44 11.86 0.97 -3.56
C TYR A 44 11.65 1.71 -4.88
N TYR A 45 10.87 2.79 -4.82
CA TYR A 45 10.62 3.71 -5.93
C TYR A 45 10.78 5.13 -5.48
N ASP A 46 11.10 6.04 -6.40
CA ASP A 46 11.05 7.47 -6.11
C ASP A 46 9.60 7.88 -5.82
N ASN A 47 9.40 8.69 -4.78
CA ASN A 47 8.07 9.16 -4.41
C ASN A 47 7.65 10.31 -5.33
N THR A 48 6.95 9.98 -6.41
CA THR A 48 6.42 10.93 -7.39
C THR A 48 4.89 11.08 -7.30
N TRP A 49 4.29 10.56 -6.25
CA TRP A 49 2.83 10.49 -6.10
C TRP A 49 2.15 11.86 -6.07
N ASN A 50 2.82 12.90 -5.60
CA ASN A 50 2.30 14.27 -5.62
C ASN A 50 2.14 14.85 -7.03
N THR A 51 2.66 14.18 -8.06
CA THR A 51 2.52 14.57 -9.47
C THR A 51 1.51 13.69 -10.22
N LYS A 52 0.92 12.69 -9.56
CA LYS A 52 -0.02 11.75 -10.18
C LYS A 52 -1.45 12.23 -9.98
N SER A 53 -2.07 12.73 -11.04
CA SER A 53 -3.49 13.12 -11.02
C SER A 53 -4.36 11.93 -10.62
N GLY A 54 -5.30 12.15 -9.69
CA GLY A 54 -6.18 11.11 -9.16
C GLY A 54 -5.59 10.30 -8.02
N ALA A 55 -4.39 10.59 -7.56
CA ALA A 55 -3.81 9.93 -6.39
C ALA A 55 -4.44 10.44 -5.09
N PHE A 56 -4.58 9.55 -4.12
CA PHE A 56 -5.03 9.87 -2.77
C PHE A 56 -3.89 9.63 -1.78
N LEU A 57 -3.65 10.61 -0.93
CA LEU A 57 -2.82 10.44 0.25
C LEU A 57 -3.73 10.06 1.41
N VAL A 58 -3.52 8.87 1.96
CA VAL A 58 -4.39 8.28 2.98
C VAL A 58 -3.56 7.98 4.22
N ARG A 59 -4.17 8.15 5.40
CA ARG A 59 -3.56 7.83 6.68
C ARG A 59 -4.53 7.02 7.54
N PRO A 60 -4.03 6.06 8.34
CA PRO A 60 -4.83 5.44 9.37
C PRO A 60 -5.21 6.45 10.47
N LYS A 61 -6.46 6.40 10.92
CA LYS A 61 -6.97 7.26 11.99
C LYS A 61 -6.23 6.98 13.30
N GLY A 62 -5.77 8.03 13.97
CA GLY A 62 -5.14 7.94 15.26
C GLY A 62 -3.79 7.23 15.31
N ALA A 63 -3.16 6.98 14.17
CA ALA A 63 -1.87 6.32 14.13
C ALA A 63 -0.77 7.17 14.79
N THR A 64 0.01 6.52 15.63
CA THR A 64 1.16 7.15 16.33
C THR A 64 2.41 7.13 15.46
N SER A 65 3.42 7.94 15.81
CA SER A 65 4.72 7.91 15.13
C SER A 65 5.39 6.53 15.22
N THR A 66 5.21 5.83 16.33
CA THR A 66 5.69 4.46 16.50
C THR A 66 5.03 3.49 15.52
N GLN A 67 3.70 3.61 15.32
CA GLN A 67 2.97 2.78 14.37
C GLN A 67 3.41 3.07 12.92
N TYR A 68 3.66 4.32 12.57
CA TYR A 68 4.23 4.68 11.27
C TYR A 68 5.59 3.99 11.04
N SER A 69 6.45 4.02 12.06
CA SER A 69 7.77 3.39 11.99
C SER A 69 7.67 1.87 11.84
N ILE A 70 6.73 1.24 12.56
CA ILE A 70 6.51 -0.22 12.46
C ILE A 70 6.04 -0.59 11.05
N ALA A 71 5.06 0.13 10.51
CA ALA A 71 4.55 -0.15 9.17
C ALA A 71 5.63 0.01 8.10
N ALA A 72 6.43 1.07 8.17
CA ALA A 72 7.54 1.28 7.25
C ALA A 72 8.61 0.21 7.36
N SER A 73 8.94 -0.19 8.57
CA SER A 73 9.93 -1.25 8.82
C SER A 73 9.46 -2.60 8.28
N PHE A 74 8.17 -2.91 8.44
CA PHE A 74 7.60 -4.12 7.86
C PHE A 74 7.78 -4.13 6.34
N ALA A 75 7.36 -3.06 5.66
CA ALA A 75 7.47 -2.96 4.21
C ALA A 75 8.93 -3.03 3.74
N ALA A 76 9.86 -2.39 4.43
CA ALA A 76 11.28 -2.41 4.11
C ALA A 76 11.87 -3.83 4.17
N ARG A 77 11.42 -4.65 5.13
CA ARG A 77 11.88 -6.04 5.25
C ARG A 77 11.37 -6.93 4.13
N GLN A 78 10.35 -6.52 3.38
CA GLN A 78 9.77 -7.30 2.28
C GLN A 78 10.44 -7.02 0.94
N VAL A 79 11.27 -6.00 0.82
CA VAL A 79 11.96 -5.64 -0.42
C VAL A 79 12.73 -6.85 -0.97
N GLY A 80 12.53 -7.12 -2.25
CA GLY A 80 13.11 -8.29 -2.96
C GLY A 80 12.18 -9.50 -3.06
N LYS A 81 11.06 -9.52 -2.35
CA LYS A 81 10.08 -10.61 -2.46
C LYS A 81 9.24 -10.47 -3.74
N PRO A 82 8.81 -11.61 -4.33
CA PRO A 82 8.11 -11.59 -5.60
C PRO A 82 6.68 -11.04 -5.52
N TYR A 83 6.12 -10.72 -6.68
CA TYR A 83 4.71 -10.33 -6.80
C TYR A 83 3.79 -11.52 -6.53
N ASN A 84 2.71 -11.28 -5.79
CA ASN A 84 1.71 -12.29 -5.46
C ASN A 84 0.56 -12.26 -6.47
N TRP A 85 0.48 -13.29 -7.32
CA TRP A 85 -0.62 -13.50 -8.26
C TRP A 85 -1.80 -14.26 -7.65
N ALA A 86 -1.62 -14.89 -6.51
CA ALA A 86 -2.68 -15.57 -5.76
C ALA A 86 -3.41 -14.56 -4.88
N PHE A 87 -4.23 -13.72 -5.48
CA PHE A 87 -4.85 -12.55 -4.83
C PHE A 87 -5.71 -12.88 -3.61
N THR A 88 -6.26 -14.08 -3.54
CA THR A 88 -7.03 -14.54 -2.36
C THR A 88 -6.15 -14.99 -1.20
N ASN A 89 -4.86 -15.24 -1.44
CA ASN A 89 -3.90 -15.56 -0.40
C ASN A 89 -3.22 -14.28 0.09
N LYS A 90 -3.96 -13.47 0.83
CA LYS A 90 -3.50 -12.17 1.34
C LYS A 90 -2.70 -12.27 2.64
N THR A 91 -2.63 -13.44 3.25
CA THR A 91 -1.95 -13.65 4.53
C THR A 91 -0.52 -14.17 4.39
N THR A 92 -0.12 -14.59 3.19
CA THR A 92 1.28 -15.00 2.94
C THR A 92 2.23 -13.82 3.13
N THR A 93 3.43 -14.10 3.62
CA THR A 93 4.53 -13.13 3.73
C THR A 93 5.69 -13.46 2.81
N ASP A 94 5.50 -14.41 1.88
CA ASP A 94 6.52 -14.83 0.92
C ASP A 94 6.46 -14.02 -0.38
N LYS A 95 5.34 -13.38 -0.64
CA LYS A 95 5.03 -12.61 -1.85
C LYS A 95 3.91 -11.62 -1.56
N PHE A 96 3.85 -10.54 -2.33
CA PHE A 96 2.90 -9.45 -2.09
C PHE A 96 2.34 -8.88 -3.40
N TYR A 97 1.03 -8.64 -3.47
CA TYR A 97 0.50 -7.66 -4.41
C TYR A 97 0.45 -6.27 -3.74
N CYS A 98 0.17 -5.22 -4.52
CA CYS A 98 0.38 -3.84 -4.07
C CYS A 98 -0.38 -3.49 -2.78
N SER A 99 -1.67 -3.70 -2.75
CA SER A 99 -2.52 -3.38 -1.60
C SER A 99 -2.36 -4.36 -0.43
N GLN A 100 -2.00 -5.61 -0.71
CA GLN A 100 -1.65 -6.58 0.33
C GLN A 100 -0.44 -6.11 1.15
N LEU A 101 0.59 -5.62 0.50
CA LEU A 101 1.78 -5.10 1.19
C LEU A 101 1.42 -3.98 2.14
N VAL A 102 0.65 -3.00 1.68
CA VAL A 102 0.21 -1.86 2.48
C VAL A 102 -0.65 -2.32 3.66
N TRP A 103 -1.63 -3.17 3.40
CA TRP A 103 -2.52 -3.70 4.43
C TRP A 103 -1.76 -4.47 5.51
N GLN A 104 -0.86 -5.38 5.11
CA GLN A 104 -0.06 -6.15 6.08
C GLN A 104 0.89 -5.27 6.88
N ALA A 105 1.48 -4.24 6.26
CA ALA A 105 2.36 -3.31 6.95
C ALA A 105 1.63 -2.60 8.09
N TRP A 106 0.41 -2.11 7.85
CA TRP A 106 -0.39 -1.46 8.87
C TRP A 106 -0.96 -2.45 9.88
N LEU A 107 -1.30 -3.66 9.44
CA LEU A 107 -1.75 -4.72 10.35
C LEU A 107 -0.65 -5.10 11.34
N ASP A 108 0.60 -5.14 10.91
CA ASP A 108 1.76 -5.36 11.79
C ASP A 108 1.90 -4.26 12.84
N ALA A 109 1.50 -3.04 12.49
CA ALA A 109 1.44 -1.91 13.42
C ALA A 109 0.16 -1.89 14.30
N GLY A 110 -0.73 -2.88 14.14
CA GLY A 110 -1.94 -3.03 14.93
C GLY A 110 -3.18 -2.34 14.36
N ILE A 111 -3.14 -1.89 13.10
CA ILE A 111 -4.28 -1.22 12.45
C ILE A 111 -4.74 -2.02 11.24
N ASN A 112 -6.00 -2.47 11.28
CA ASN A 112 -6.62 -3.16 10.16
C ASN A 112 -7.28 -2.15 9.22
N CYS A 113 -6.76 -2.03 7.99
CA CYS A 113 -7.27 -1.11 6.96
C CYS A 113 -8.22 -1.80 5.97
N GLU A 114 -8.79 -2.94 6.30
CA GLU A 114 -9.86 -3.56 5.49
C GLU A 114 -11.15 -2.76 5.55
N THR A 115 -11.96 -2.88 4.49
CA THR A 115 -13.31 -2.32 4.44
C THR A 115 -14.32 -3.34 4.98
N GLY A 116 -15.25 -2.86 5.82
CA GLY A 116 -16.37 -3.65 6.31
C GLY A 116 -16.04 -4.53 7.52
N SER A 117 -17.08 -5.23 8.01
CA SER A 117 -16.99 -6.08 9.20
C SER A 117 -16.64 -7.53 8.88
N ILE A 118 -16.78 -7.94 7.61
CA ILE A 118 -16.42 -9.27 7.13
C ILE A 118 -15.11 -9.12 6.35
N PRO A 119 -14.04 -9.84 6.74
CA PRO A 119 -12.77 -9.76 6.03
C PRO A 119 -12.92 -10.13 4.56
N ASN A 120 -12.42 -9.28 3.68
CA ASN A 120 -12.44 -9.53 2.24
C ASN A 120 -11.44 -10.62 1.87
N ALA A 121 -11.77 -11.44 0.87
CA ALA A 121 -10.85 -12.44 0.33
C ALA A 121 -9.64 -11.78 -0.34
N ILE A 122 -9.84 -10.59 -0.94
CA ILE A 122 -8.83 -9.79 -1.61
C ILE A 122 -8.83 -8.39 -0.97
N ILE A 123 -7.64 -7.84 -0.69
CA ILE A 123 -7.50 -6.43 -0.34
C ILE A 123 -7.26 -5.65 -1.62
N THR A 124 -8.16 -4.74 -1.94
CA THR A 124 -8.01 -3.83 -3.09
C THR A 124 -7.48 -2.47 -2.65
N PRO A 125 -6.85 -1.68 -3.54
CA PRO A 125 -6.51 -0.30 -3.21
C PRO A 125 -7.72 0.53 -2.76
N ALA A 126 -8.91 0.30 -3.34
CA ALA A 126 -10.15 0.96 -2.93
C ALA A 126 -10.53 0.65 -1.49
N ASP A 127 -10.27 -0.56 -1.01
CA ASP A 127 -10.52 -0.93 0.39
C ASP A 127 -9.75 -0.03 1.36
N LEU A 128 -8.52 0.32 1.02
CA LEU A 128 -7.66 1.17 1.85
C LEU A 128 -8.19 2.60 1.93
N VAL A 129 -8.76 3.11 0.84
CA VAL A 129 -9.38 4.46 0.81
C VAL A 129 -10.70 4.48 1.59
N ASN A 130 -11.51 3.44 1.44
CA ASN A 130 -12.87 3.38 1.95
C ASN A 130 -12.95 2.78 3.36
N SER A 131 -11.84 2.34 3.94
CA SER A 131 -11.81 1.77 5.28
C SER A 131 -12.30 2.79 6.32
N SER A 132 -13.08 2.33 7.29
CA SER A 132 -13.48 3.14 8.45
C SER A 132 -12.29 3.53 9.34
N ASN A 133 -11.15 2.85 9.18
CA ASN A 133 -9.94 3.10 9.96
C ASN A 133 -8.95 4.03 9.26
N THR A 134 -9.30 4.56 8.10
CA THR A 134 -8.44 5.48 7.34
C THR A 134 -9.17 6.78 7.00
N TYR A 135 -8.42 7.81 6.67
CA TYR A 135 -8.97 9.07 6.16
C TYR A 135 -8.09 9.62 5.04
N ILE A 136 -8.71 10.37 4.14
CA ILE A 136 -8.01 11.02 3.03
C ILE A 136 -7.42 12.33 3.53
N VAL A 137 -6.09 12.48 3.40
CA VAL A 137 -5.37 13.70 3.76
C VAL A 137 -5.40 14.69 2.61
N LYS A 138 -5.22 14.16 1.39
CA LYS A 138 -5.09 14.98 0.18
C LYS A 138 -5.47 14.15 -1.04
N GLN A 139 -6.12 14.80 -1.99
CA GLN A 139 -6.32 14.28 -3.34
C GLN A 139 -5.50 15.13 -4.31
N VAL A 140 -4.72 14.49 -5.13
CA VAL A 140 -3.88 15.17 -6.13
C VAL A 140 -4.67 15.42 -7.42
#